data_73642ac84d621893ed6389b73f9d9754
#
_entry.id   73642ac84d621893ed6389b73f9d9754
#
_cell.length_a   1.000
_cell.length_b   1.000
_cell.length_c   1.000
_cell.angle_alpha   90.00
_cell.angle_beta   90.00
_cell.angle_gamma   90.00
#
_symmetry.space_group_name_H-M   'P 1'
#
loop_
_entity.id
_entity.type
_entity.pdbx_description
1 polymer ?
#
loop_
_entity_poly.entity_id
_entity_poly.type
_entity_poly.pdbx_seq_one_letter_code
_entity_poly.pdbx_strand_id
1 'polypeptide(L)'
;MSNPPTKFWDFSLNLYAKSGVSEACLQLQNSFGLDVNLVLFCLWFGHKNGKLKKDILQKALMFSQPWKKEVVQPLRDTRTWLKASHQYFSKTNDSQFDKLRERIKLDELAAEKYQQQVLEAYALADELPSEKIGFKAAEENLNRYLAAIGIQRETSMNALLLKINRASDSI
;
A
#
# COMPACT_ATOMS: atom_id res chain seq x y z
N MET A 1 -5.38 -17.65 -16.94
CA MET A 1 -4.54 -16.63 -17.59
C MET A 1 -3.92 -15.79 -16.48
N SER A 2 -2.61 -15.78 -16.36
CA SER A 2 -1.91 -14.87 -15.44
C SER A 2 -2.09 -13.44 -15.94
N ASN A 3 -2.66 -12.55 -15.11
CA ASN A 3 -2.65 -11.13 -15.40
C ASN A 3 -1.20 -10.68 -15.65
N PRO A 4 -0.96 -9.83 -16.66
CA PRO A 4 0.39 -9.31 -16.88
C PRO A 4 0.92 -8.63 -15.61
N PRO A 5 2.23 -8.73 -15.34
CA PRO A 5 2.82 -8.03 -14.21
C PRO A 5 2.51 -6.53 -14.35
N THR A 6 1.99 -5.94 -13.28
CA THR A 6 1.69 -4.50 -13.26
C THR A 6 2.93 -3.75 -12.81
N LYS A 7 3.27 -2.66 -13.48
CA LYS A 7 4.46 -1.83 -13.18
C LYS A 7 4.43 -1.29 -11.75
N PHE A 8 3.24 -0.99 -11.25
CA PHE A 8 3.06 -0.51 -9.89
C PHE A 8 3.31 -1.63 -8.85
N TRP A 9 2.83 -2.85 -9.11
CA TRP A 9 3.11 -3.99 -8.21
C TRP A 9 4.61 -4.31 -8.14
N ASP A 10 5.29 -4.33 -9.29
CA ASP A 10 6.74 -4.57 -9.33
C ASP A 10 7.52 -3.47 -8.59
N PHE A 11 7.14 -2.21 -8.75
CA PHE A 11 7.68 -1.10 -7.95
C PHE A 11 7.49 -1.34 -6.46
N SER A 12 6.28 -1.74 -6.03
CA SER A 12 5.97 -2.01 -4.64
C SER A 12 6.83 -3.14 -4.06
N LEU A 13 6.99 -4.24 -4.78
CA LEU A 13 7.85 -5.35 -4.36
C LEU A 13 9.31 -4.92 -4.22
N ASN A 14 9.84 -4.19 -5.19
CA ASN A 14 11.22 -3.68 -5.15
C ASN A 14 11.42 -2.70 -3.98
N LEU A 15 10.43 -1.87 -3.69
CA LEU A 15 10.49 -0.92 -2.59
C LEU A 15 10.43 -1.63 -1.23
N TYR A 16 9.56 -2.63 -1.07
CA TYR A 16 9.48 -3.44 0.15
C TYR A 16 10.75 -4.23 0.45
N ALA A 17 11.54 -4.59 -0.57
CA ALA A 17 12.83 -5.25 -0.41
C ALA A 17 13.93 -4.32 0.13
N LYS A 18 13.72 -3.00 0.15
CA LYS A 18 14.68 -2.04 0.71
C LYS A 18 14.65 -2.07 2.24
N SER A 19 15.84 -1.95 2.86
CA SER A 19 16.00 -2.02 4.32
C SER A 19 15.10 -1.02 5.06
N GLY A 20 14.31 -1.52 6.00
CA GLY A 20 13.46 -0.74 6.90
C GLY A 20 12.23 -0.11 6.24
N VAL A 21 11.92 -0.43 4.96
CA VAL A 21 10.71 0.06 4.29
C VAL A 21 9.48 -0.68 4.78
N SER A 22 9.54 -2.01 4.89
CA SER A 22 8.41 -2.81 5.37
C SER A 22 7.98 -2.41 6.79
N GLU A 23 8.94 -2.18 7.69
CA GLU A 23 8.68 -1.71 9.05
C GLU A 23 8.05 -0.32 9.06
N ALA A 24 8.56 0.60 8.22
CA ALA A 24 7.99 1.94 8.10
C ALA A 24 6.55 1.91 7.57
N CYS A 25 6.26 1.08 6.58
CA CYS A 25 4.91 0.86 6.04
C CYS A 25 3.96 0.31 7.11
N LEU A 26 4.40 -0.71 7.87
CA LEU A 26 3.61 -1.27 8.97
C LEU A 26 3.33 -0.24 10.07
N GLN A 27 4.30 0.60 10.39
CA GLN A 27 4.11 1.67 11.38
C GLN A 27 3.14 2.74 10.88
N LEU A 28 3.22 3.17 9.61
CA LEU A 28 2.25 4.08 9.01
C LEU A 28 0.83 3.53 9.08
N GLN A 29 0.67 2.25 8.81
CA GLN A 29 -0.60 1.56 8.87
C GLN A 29 -1.15 1.41 10.28
N ASN A 30 -0.31 0.93 11.22
CA ASN A 30 -0.77 0.55 12.56
C ASN A 30 -0.92 1.76 13.49
N SER A 31 -0.04 2.76 13.39
CA SER A 31 -0.03 3.93 14.26
C SER A 31 -0.83 5.10 13.71
N PHE A 32 -0.93 5.23 12.40
CA PHE A 32 -1.58 6.37 11.75
C PHE A 32 -2.80 5.99 10.90
N GLY A 33 -3.10 4.69 10.78
CA GLY A 33 -4.25 4.21 10.02
C GLY A 33 -4.18 4.45 8.51
N LEU A 34 -2.99 4.76 7.96
CA LEU A 34 -2.85 5.03 6.54
C LEU A 34 -3.09 3.78 5.70
N ASP A 35 -3.60 3.98 4.50
CA ASP A 35 -3.61 2.95 3.48
C ASP A 35 -2.24 2.94 2.77
N VAL A 36 -1.45 1.90 3.06
CA VAL A 36 -0.09 1.77 2.51
C VAL A 36 -0.12 1.65 0.98
N ASN A 37 -1.14 1.03 0.39
CA ASN A 37 -1.26 0.98 -1.07
C ASN A 37 -1.44 2.37 -1.67
N LEU A 38 -2.17 3.28 -1.02
CA LEU A 38 -2.27 4.67 -1.45
C LEU A 38 -0.97 5.46 -1.22
N VAL A 39 -0.24 5.20 -0.14
CA VAL A 39 1.10 5.77 0.06
C VAL A 39 2.03 5.35 -1.08
N LEU A 40 2.10 4.05 -1.36
CA LEU A 40 2.92 3.51 -2.47
C LEU A 40 2.48 4.05 -3.83
N PHE A 41 1.18 4.20 -4.05
CA PHE A 41 0.64 4.80 -5.28
C PHE A 41 1.09 6.24 -5.49
N CYS A 42 1.05 7.07 -4.43
CA CYS A 42 1.55 8.44 -4.48
C CYS A 42 3.04 8.51 -4.85
N LEU A 43 3.84 7.60 -4.30
CA LEU A 43 5.27 7.51 -4.58
C LEU A 43 5.52 7.05 -6.03
N TRP A 44 4.94 5.92 -6.41
CA TRP A 44 5.07 5.37 -7.76
C TRP A 44 4.65 6.36 -8.83
N PHE A 45 3.47 6.99 -8.64
CA PHE A 45 2.96 7.99 -9.59
C PHE A 45 3.90 9.20 -9.67
N GLY A 46 4.42 9.69 -8.53
CA GLY A 46 5.36 10.81 -8.49
C GLY A 46 6.65 10.54 -9.25
N HIS A 47 7.19 9.32 -9.14
CA HIS A 47 8.43 8.93 -9.82
C HIS A 47 8.23 8.61 -11.32
N LYS A 48 7.05 8.25 -11.77
CA LYS A 48 6.78 7.83 -13.16
C LYS A 48 6.00 8.86 -13.97
N ASN A 49 5.02 9.51 -13.35
CA ASN A 49 4.05 10.37 -14.02
C ASN A 49 4.08 11.82 -13.49
N GLY A 50 4.71 12.06 -12.33
CA GLY A 50 4.80 13.36 -11.70
C GLY A 50 3.63 13.68 -10.77
N LYS A 51 3.01 14.84 -10.91
CA LYS A 51 1.99 15.33 -9.99
C LYS A 51 0.64 14.62 -10.22
N LEU A 52 0.13 13.99 -9.16
CA LEU A 52 -1.16 13.31 -9.16
C LEU A 52 -2.31 14.32 -9.29
N LYS A 53 -3.14 14.19 -10.30
CA LYS A 53 -4.31 15.05 -10.49
C LYS A 53 -5.37 14.78 -9.43
N LYS A 54 -6.15 15.82 -9.12
CA LYS A 54 -7.18 15.75 -8.06
C LYS A 54 -8.25 14.69 -8.36
N ASP A 55 -8.68 14.56 -9.59
CA ASP A 55 -9.69 13.60 -10.03
C ASP A 55 -9.19 12.15 -9.94
N ILE A 56 -7.92 11.88 -10.28
CA ILE A 56 -7.30 10.55 -10.13
C ILE A 56 -7.20 10.19 -8.65
N LEU A 57 -6.72 11.12 -7.82
CA LEU A 57 -6.65 10.89 -6.36
C LEU A 57 -8.05 10.63 -5.78
N GLN A 58 -9.06 11.35 -6.23
CA GLN A 58 -10.44 11.17 -5.78
C GLN A 58 -10.99 9.80 -6.17
N LYS A 59 -10.77 9.35 -7.42
CA LYS A 59 -11.12 7.98 -7.86
C LYS A 59 -10.39 6.91 -7.04
N ALA A 60 -9.09 7.11 -6.81
CA ALA A 60 -8.28 6.21 -6.00
C ALA A 60 -8.83 6.08 -4.56
N LEU A 61 -9.19 7.19 -3.93
CA LEU A 61 -9.79 7.20 -2.58
C LEU A 61 -11.17 6.54 -2.56
N MET A 62 -12.04 6.87 -3.52
CA MET A 62 -13.39 6.30 -3.61
C MET A 62 -13.38 4.78 -3.76
N PHE A 63 -12.40 4.23 -4.46
CA PHE A 63 -12.22 2.78 -4.56
C PHE A 63 -11.54 2.20 -3.31
N SER A 64 -10.42 2.79 -2.89
CA SER A 64 -9.56 2.18 -1.86
C SER A 64 -10.17 2.18 -0.48
N GLN A 65 -10.94 3.21 -0.09
CA GLN A 65 -11.53 3.29 1.25
C GLN A 65 -12.48 2.12 1.56
N PRO A 66 -13.52 1.84 0.74
CA PRO A 66 -14.38 0.68 0.96
C PRO A 66 -13.64 -0.64 0.76
N TRP A 67 -12.73 -0.74 -0.22
CA TRP A 67 -11.96 -1.95 -0.46
C TRP A 67 -11.07 -2.33 0.73
N LYS A 68 -10.34 -1.36 1.28
CA LYS A 68 -9.55 -1.56 2.51
C LYS A 68 -10.43 -2.02 3.66
N LYS A 69 -11.56 -1.34 3.88
CA LYS A 69 -12.44 -1.58 5.04
C LYS A 69 -13.13 -2.94 4.96
N GLU A 70 -13.68 -3.29 3.80
CA GLU A 70 -14.58 -4.43 3.65
C GLU A 70 -13.85 -5.71 3.17
N VAL A 71 -12.64 -5.58 2.61
CA VAL A 71 -11.90 -6.73 2.07
C VAL A 71 -10.54 -6.91 2.76
N VAL A 72 -9.63 -5.93 2.63
CA VAL A 72 -8.25 -6.10 3.10
C VAL A 72 -8.18 -6.19 4.63
N GLN A 73 -8.84 -5.28 5.34
CA GLN A 73 -8.77 -5.22 6.80
C GLN A 73 -9.38 -6.48 7.47
N PRO A 74 -10.53 -7.00 7.05
CA PRO A 74 -11.07 -8.25 7.60
C PRO A 74 -10.14 -9.46 7.43
N LEU A 75 -9.48 -9.59 6.27
CA LEU A 75 -8.50 -10.66 6.03
C LEU A 75 -7.28 -10.50 6.96
N ARG A 76 -6.78 -9.29 7.11
CA ARG A 76 -5.67 -8.95 8.00
C ARG A 76 -6.01 -9.21 9.47
N ASP A 77 -7.18 -8.79 9.91
CA ASP A 77 -7.65 -8.99 11.28
C ASP A 77 -7.78 -10.48 11.59
N THR A 78 -8.37 -11.25 10.68
CA THR A 78 -8.48 -12.70 10.79
C THR A 78 -7.10 -13.37 10.88
N ARG A 79 -6.17 -13.03 10.00
CA ARG A 79 -4.80 -13.55 10.02
C ARG A 79 -4.06 -13.22 11.32
N THR A 80 -4.24 -11.99 11.81
CA THR A 80 -3.61 -11.51 13.05
C THR A 80 -4.20 -12.23 14.27
N TRP A 81 -5.51 -12.37 14.31
CA TRP A 81 -6.21 -13.12 15.38
C TRP A 81 -5.78 -14.59 15.41
N LEU A 82 -5.70 -15.26 14.28
CA LEU A 82 -5.22 -16.63 14.19
C LEU A 82 -3.77 -16.75 14.72
N LYS A 83 -2.90 -15.79 14.41
CA LYS A 83 -1.53 -15.78 14.92
C LYS A 83 -1.49 -15.66 16.45
N ALA A 84 -2.26 -14.74 17.02
CA ALA A 84 -2.30 -14.51 18.47
C ALA A 84 -2.97 -15.67 19.22
N SER A 85 -3.93 -16.33 18.60
CA SER A 85 -4.75 -17.37 19.22
C SER A 85 -4.23 -18.79 19.01
N HIS A 86 -3.15 -18.97 18.25
CA HIS A 86 -2.59 -20.27 17.89
C HIS A 86 -2.39 -21.19 19.11
N GLN A 87 -1.85 -20.66 20.20
CA GLN A 87 -1.61 -21.42 21.44
C GLN A 87 -2.88 -21.99 22.10
N TYR A 88 -4.05 -21.41 21.82
CA TYR A 88 -5.32 -21.86 22.41
C TYR A 88 -6.01 -22.96 21.59
N PHE A 89 -5.77 -22.97 20.26
CA PHE A 89 -6.46 -23.87 19.33
C PHE A 89 -5.56 -24.99 18.80
N SER A 90 -4.27 -24.78 18.73
CA SER A 90 -3.29 -25.78 18.30
C SER A 90 -2.83 -26.59 19.50
N LYS A 91 -3.62 -27.59 19.92
CA LYS A 91 -3.20 -28.55 20.96
C LYS A 91 -2.23 -29.62 20.46
N THR A 92 -2.08 -29.75 19.16
CA THR A 92 -1.21 -30.68 18.47
C THR A 92 -0.64 -30.01 17.25
N ASN A 93 0.40 -30.59 16.65
CA ASN A 93 1.05 -30.15 15.42
C ASN A 93 0.04 -30.13 14.25
N ASP A 94 -0.91 -29.17 14.28
CA ASP A 94 -2.05 -29.11 13.37
C ASP A 94 -1.68 -28.37 12.11
N SER A 95 -1.16 -29.14 11.13
CA SER A 95 -0.82 -28.62 9.80
C SER A 95 -2.00 -27.97 9.07
N GLN A 96 -3.24 -28.27 9.44
CA GLN A 96 -4.43 -27.68 8.82
C GLN A 96 -4.65 -26.24 9.29
N PHE A 97 -4.38 -25.95 10.56
CA PHE A 97 -4.43 -24.58 11.09
C PHE A 97 -3.40 -23.68 10.40
N ASP A 98 -2.16 -24.15 10.29
CA ASP A 98 -1.09 -23.41 9.62
C ASP A 98 -1.39 -23.19 8.13
N LYS A 99 -1.92 -24.20 7.44
CA LYS A 99 -2.36 -24.07 6.04
C LYS A 99 -3.50 -23.05 5.88
N LEU A 100 -4.48 -23.06 6.78
CA LEU A 100 -5.56 -22.07 6.76
C LEU A 100 -5.01 -20.65 6.92
N ARG A 101 -4.12 -20.44 7.90
CA ARG A 101 -3.52 -19.13 8.15
C ARG A 101 -2.68 -18.64 6.95
N GLU A 102 -1.90 -19.52 6.31
CA GLU A 102 -1.15 -19.16 5.10
C GLU A 102 -2.08 -18.85 3.92
N ARG A 103 -3.19 -19.55 3.75
CA ARG A 103 -4.18 -19.19 2.71
C ARG A 103 -4.77 -17.80 2.94
N ILE A 104 -5.18 -17.49 4.15
CA ILE A 104 -5.72 -16.16 4.49
C ILE A 104 -4.68 -15.06 4.21
N LYS A 105 -3.40 -15.32 4.51
CA LYS A 105 -2.31 -14.41 4.17
C LYS A 105 -2.15 -14.20 2.66
N LEU A 106 -2.27 -15.27 1.87
CA LEU A 106 -2.22 -15.18 0.41
C LEU A 106 -3.43 -14.44 -0.15
N ASP A 107 -4.61 -14.62 0.43
CA ASP A 107 -5.83 -13.91 0.03
C ASP A 107 -5.74 -12.42 0.38
N GLU A 108 -5.17 -12.04 1.56
CA GLU A 108 -4.86 -10.66 1.91
C GLU A 108 -3.91 -10.02 0.87
N LEU A 109 -2.83 -10.71 0.53
CA LEU A 109 -1.87 -10.23 -0.47
C LEU A 109 -2.50 -10.10 -1.87
N ALA A 110 -3.37 -11.04 -2.25
CA ALA A 110 -4.10 -10.98 -3.52
C ALA A 110 -5.07 -9.79 -3.55
N ALA A 111 -5.73 -9.48 -2.43
CA ALA A 111 -6.60 -8.31 -2.31
C ALA A 111 -5.82 -6.99 -2.41
N GLU A 112 -4.64 -6.89 -1.80
CA GLU A 112 -3.75 -5.73 -1.93
C GLU A 112 -3.24 -5.57 -3.37
N LYS A 113 -2.85 -6.68 -4.02
CA LYS A 113 -2.43 -6.67 -5.42
C LYS A 113 -3.56 -6.19 -6.35
N TYR A 114 -4.78 -6.67 -6.13
CA TYR A 114 -5.94 -6.20 -6.90
C TYR A 114 -6.19 -4.71 -6.71
N GLN A 115 -6.09 -4.20 -5.48
CA GLN A 115 -6.18 -2.77 -5.22
C GLN A 115 -5.14 -1.99 -6.05
N GLN A 116 -3.89 -2.42 -6.06
CA GLN A 116 -2.84 -1.78 -6.84
C GLN A 116 -3.09 -1.84 -8.35
N GLN A 117 -3.64 -2.94 -8.86
CA GLN A 117 -4.03 -3.06 -10.28
C GLN A 117 -5.10 -2.02 -10.67
N VAL A 118 -6.10 -1.81 -9.82
CA VAL A 118 -7.14 -0.80 -10.06
C VAL A 118 -6.55 0.61 -10.02
N LEU A 119 -5.68 0.90 -9.05
CA LEU A 119 -5.00 2.19 -8.94
C LEU A 119 -4.11 2.47 -10.17
N GLU A 120 -3.38 1.47 -10.63
CA GLU A 120 -2.57 1.58 -11.86
C GLU A 120 -3.44 1.87 -13.08
N ALA A 121 -4.59 1.22 -13.21
CA ALA A 121 -5.52 1.48 -14.31
C ALA A 121 -6.01 2.94 -14.32
N TYR A 122 -6.25 3.55 -13.16
CA TYR A 122 -6.59 4.97 -13.07
C TYR A 122 -5.43 5.88 -13.50
N ALA A 123 -4.20 5.50 -13.19
CA ALA A 123 -3.01 6.24 -13.60
C ALA A 123 -2.76 6.18 -15.12
N LEU A 124 -2.98 5.01 -15.72
CA LEU A 124 -2.78 4.80 -17.17
C LEU A 124 -3.83 5.50 -18.04
N ALA A 125 -4.99 5.81 -17.48
CA ALA A 125 -6.02 6.60 -18.17
C ALA A 125 -5.65 8.07 -18.35
N ASP A 126 -4.56 8.53 -17.70
CA ASP A 126 -4.05 9.91 -17.78
C ASP A 126 -2.74 9.93 -18.58
N GLU A 127 -2.85 10.05 -19.90
CA GLU A 127 -1.78 9.81 -20.87
C GLU A 127 -0.65 10.85 -20.94
N LEU A 128 -0.65 11.89 -20.11
CA LEU A 128 0.38 12.94 -20.18
C LEU A 128 1.28 12.91 -18.94
N PRO A 129 2.54 12.43 -19.07
CA PRO A 129 3.51 12.60 -18.00
C PRO A 129 3.78 14.10 -17.75
N SER A 130 3.80 14.47 -16.47
CA SER A 130 4.23 15.82 -16.06
C SER A 130 5.72 16.00 -16.34
N GLU A 131 6.14 17.21 -16.70
CA GLU A 131 7.57 17.54 -16.88
C GLU A 131 8.41 17.37 -15.61
N LYS A 132 7.76 17.30 -14.44
CA LYS A 132 8.42 17.17 -13.13
C LYS A 132 8.06 15.85 -12.46
N ILE A 133 8.91 14.86 -12.66
CA ILE A 133 8.84 13.56 -12.00
C ILE A 133 9.89 13.46 -10.87
N GLY A 134 9.76 12.44 -10.01
CA GLY A 134 10.75 12.10 -8.98
C GLY A 134 10.34 12.51 -7.57
N PHE A 135 11.33 12.59 -6.68
CA PHE A 135 11.16 12.77 -5.24
C PHE A 135 10.19 13.89 -4.84
N LYS A 136 10.33 15.08 -5.44
CA LYS A 136 9.47 16.24 -5.10
C LYS A 136 8.01 16.02 -5.50
N ALA A 137 7.78 15.45 -6.68
CA ALA A 137 6.42 15.12 -7.12
C ALA A 137 5.78 14.07 -6.20
N ALA A 138 6.53 13.05 -5.79
CA ALA A 138 6.10 12.06 -4.84
C ALA A 138 5.73 12.67 -3.47
N GLU A 139 6.55 13.60 -2.96
CA GLU A 139 6.25 14.36 -1.73
C GLU A 139 4.96 15.20 -1.86
N GLU A 140 4.77 15.88 -2.97
CA GLU A 140 3.54 16.64 -3.22
C GLU A 140 2.30 15.72 -3.27
N ASN A 141 2.43 14.54 -3.89
CA ASN A 141 1.36 13.56 -3.95
C ASN A 141 0.98 13.02 -2.57
N LEU A 142 1.98 12.71 -1.72
CA LEU A 142 1.75 12.32 -0.33
C LEU A 142 1.02 13.40 0.46
N ASN A 143 1.45 14.67 0.33
CA ASN A 143 0.79 15.79 1.01
C ASN A 143 -0.67 15.96 0.56
N ARG A 144 -0.95 15.78 -0.74
CA ARG A 144 -2.31 15.80 -1.27
C ARG A 144 -3.17 14.66 -0.75
N TYR A 145 -2.61 13.46 -0.67
CA TYR A 145 -3.29 12.31 -0.10
C TYR A 145 -3.66 12.56 1.37
N LEU A 146 -2.70 12.98 2.21
CA LEU A 146 -2.94 13.27 3.62
C LEU A 146 -3.99 14.38 3.81
N ALA A 147 -3.89 15.46 3.04
CA ALA A 147 -4.87 16.54 3.07
C ALA A 147 -6.27 16.06 2.67
N ALA A 148 -6.38 15.19 1.66
CA ALA A 148 -7.65 14.65 1.18
C ALA A 148 -8.37 13.76 2.21
N ILE A 149 -7.61 13.09 3.09
CA ILE A 149 -8.14 12.27 4.19
C ILE A 149 -8.18 13.01 5.54
N GLY A 150 -7.85 14.30 5.56
CA GLY A 150 -7.91 15.14 6.76
C GLY A 150 -6.85 14.85 7.82
N ILE A 151 -5.74 14.23 7.45
CA ILE A 151 -4.64 13.89 8.38
C ILE A 151 -3.54 14.93 8.29
N GLN A 152 -3.15 15.50 9.45
CA GLN A 152 -1.99 16.37 9.55
C GLN A 152 -0.69 15.54 9.61
N ARG A 153 0.33 16.02 8.93
CA ARG A 153 1.62 15.34 8.83
C ARG A 153 2.46 15.63 10.09
N GLU A 154 2.41 14.74 11.05
CA GLU A 154 3.20 14.80 12.28
C GLU A 154 4.67 14.47 12.04
N THR A 155 5.57 14.90 12.96
CA THR A 155 7.02 14.70 12.83
C THR A 155 7.40 13.23 12.69
N SER A 156 6.79 12.35 13.49
CA SER A 156 7.05 10.90 13.44
C SER A 156 6.59 10.26 12.14
N MET A 157 5.39 10.61 11.67
CA MET A 157 4.87 10.21 10.35
C MET A 157 5.78 10.71 9.22
N ASN A 158 6.20 11.98 9.31
CA ASN A 158 7.08 12.60 8.32
C ASN A 158 8.39 11.83 8.14
N ALA A 159 9.01 11.41 9.24
CA ALA A 159 10.25 10.63 9.19
C ALA A 159 10.06 9.30 8.44
N LEU A 160 8.95 8.61 8.66
CA LEU A 160 8.61 7.35 7.97
C LEU A 160 8.35 7.58 6.47
N LEU A 161 7.54 8.57 6.12
CA LEU A 161 7.23 8.89 4.73
C LEU A 161 8.48 9.31 3.95
N LEU A 162 9.34 10.14 4.55
CA LEU A 162 10.63 10.53 3.93
C LEU A 162 11.55 9.33 3.74
N LYS A 163 11.63 8.41 4.71
CA LYS A 163 12.42 7.19 4.59
C LYS A 163 11.97 6.36 3.39
N ILE A 164 10.67 6.15 3.24
CA ILE A 164 10.13 5.35 2.13
C ILE A 164 10.34 6.07 0.79
N ASN A 165 10.11 7.39 0.73
CA ASN A 165 10.29 8.16 -0.49
C ASN A 165 11.77 8.20 -0.95
N ARG A 166 12.73 8.33 -0.02
CA ARG A 166 14.16 8.23 -0.35
C ARG A 166 14.55 6.85 -0.88
N ALA A 167 13.97 5.79 -0.30
CA ALA A 167 14.21 4.43 -0.78
C ALA A 167 13.63 4.21 -2.19
N SER A 168 12.54 4.88 -2.56
CA SER A 168 11.92 4.80 -3.88
C SER A 168 12.70 5.54 -4.99
N ASP A 169 13.57 6.48 -4.61
CA ASP A 169 14.39 7.26 -5.56
C ASP A 169 15.45 6.38 -6.30
N SER A 170 15.69 5.19 -5.78
CA SER A 170 16.66 4.22 -6.32
C SER A 170 16.01 3.06 -7.10
N ILE A 171 14.71 3.15 -7.44
CA ILE A 171 13.93 2.17 -8.20
C ILE A 171 13.53 2.76 -9.55
#